data_039ae66e2fda7fc4313298e77de50cc1
#
_entry.id   039ae66e2fda7fc4313298e77de50cc1
#
_cell.length_a   1.000
_cell.length_b   1.000
_cell.length_c   1.000
_cell.angle_alpha   90.00
_cell.angle_beta   90.00
_cell.angle_gamma   90.00
#
_symmetry.space_group_name_H-M   'P 1'
#
loop_
_entity.id
_entity.type
_entity.pdbx_description
1 polymer ?
#
loop_
_entity_poly.entity_id
_entity_poly.type
_entity_poly.pdbx_seq_one_letter_code
_entity_poly.pdbx_strand_id
1 'polypeptide(L)'
;MATRLFHHFRQEQRLDEPTPDVLTPREREIVKYVGAGKTNREISDALVIAENTVKNHIKNILEKLQLANRVQLAAYAVRHHLLKQ
;
A
#
# COMPACT_ATOMS: atom_id res chain seq x y z
N MET A 1 -25.81 -7.79 17.78
CA MET A 1 -25.33 -7.89 17.53
C MET A 1 -24.68 -8.00 17.34
N ALA A 2 -24.40 -8.26 17.11
CA ALA A 2 -23.65 -8.44 16.74
C ALA A 2 -23.39 -8.71 16.17
N THR A 3 -23.92 -8.91 15.87
CA THR A 3 -23.45 -9.15 15.10
C THR A 3 -22.96 -8.59 14.61
N ARG A 4 -22.88 -8.30 14.63
CA ARG A 4 -22.15 -7.73 14.15
C ARG A 4 -21.10 -7.69 14.33
N LEU A 5 -20.70 -8.21 14.54
CA LEU A 5 -19.75 -8.25 14.60
C LEU A 5 -19.11 -9.01 14.15
N PHE A 6 -19.41 -9.59 13.64
CA PHE A 6 -18.77 -10.16 13.07
C PHE A 6 -18.86 -10.50 12.08
N HIS A 7 -19.40 -10.51 11.45
CA HIS A 7 -19.33 -10.61 10.47
C HIS A 7 -19.15 -10.03 9.88
N HIS A 8 -19.37 -9.96 9.54
CA HIS A 8 -19.20 -9.14 8.97
C HIS A 8 -18.27 -8.68 9.11
N PHE A 9 -18.00 -9.14 9.12
CA PHE A 9 -17.03 -8.82 9.41
C PHE A 9 -15.92 -8.75 8.48
N ARG A 10 -15.64 -9.49 7.42
CA ARG A 10 -14.66 -9.38 6.55
C ARG A 10 -14.76 -8.33 5.60
N GLN A 11 -15.87 -8.09 5.06
CA GLN A 11 -16.14 -6.99 4.23
C GLN A 11 -16.08 -5.74 4.98
N GLU A 12 -16.47 -5.80 6.22
CA GLU A 12 -16.39 -4.65 7.06
C GLU A 12 -14.98 -4.24 7.29
N GLN A 13 -14.08 -5.20 7.32
CA GLN A 13 -12.70 -4.85 7.45
C GLN A 13 -12.20 -4.08 6.28
N ARG A 14 -12.70 -4.40 5.09
CA ARG A 14 -12.30 -3.64 3.93
C ARG A 14 -12.82 -2.24 3.96
N LEU A 15 -14.01 -2.06 4.50
CA LEU A 15 -14.56 -0.71 4.61
C LEU A 15 -13.77 0.14 5.57
N ASP A 16 -13.12 -0.49 6.54
CA ASP A 16 -12.32 0.23 7.51
C ASP A 16 -10.89 0.45 7.04
N GLU A 17 -10.52 -0.12 5.91
CA GLU A 17 -9.17 0.00 5.41
C GLU A 17 -8.89 1.43 4.97
N PRO A 18 -7.76 2.02 5.34
CA PRO A 18 -7.44 3.36 4.90
C PRO A 18 -7.43 3.46 3.37
N THR A 19 -7.90 4.58 2.85
CA THR A 19 -7.93 4.77 1.41
C THR A 19 -6.61 5.37 0.96
N PRO A 20 -6.30 5.28 -0.35
CA PRO A 20 -5.05 5.85 -0.85
C PRO A 20 -4.93 7.34 -0.64
N ASP A 21 -6.01 8.01 -0.26
CA ASP A 21 -5.96 9.46 -0.03
C ASP A 21 -5.01 9.85 1.08
N VAL A 22 -4.70 8.93 2.00
CA VAL A 22 -3.77 9.25 3.07
C VAL A 22 -2.33 9.30 2.59
N LEU A 23 -2.08 8.88 1.36
CA LEU A 23 -0.73 8.82 0.82
C LEU A 23 -0.40 10.10 0.06
N THR A 24 0.87 10.48 0.13
CA THR A 24 1.35 11.58 -0.70
C THR A 24 1.46 11.09 -2.14
N PRO A 25 1.59 12.01 -3.11
CA PRO A 25 1.75 11.58 -4.51
C PRO A 25 2.95 10.66 -4.70
N ARG A 26 4.07 10.95 -4.03
CA ARG A 26 5.25 10.10 -4.15
C ARG A 26 4.99 8.72 -3.56
N GLU A 27 4.27 8.66 -2.45
CA GLU A 27 3.95 7.38 -1.84
C GLU A 27 3.05 6.56 -2.75
N ARG A 28 2.10 7.20 -3.42
CA ARG A 28 1.25 6.47 -4.36
C ARG A 28 2.05 5.91 -5.51
N GLU A 29 3.03 6.65 -6.00
CA GLU A 29 3.90 6.15 -7.04
C GLU A 29 4.62 4.89 -6.60
N ILE A 30 5.14 4.93 -5.39
CA ILE A 30 5.88 3.79 -4.86
C ILE A 30 4.97 2.58 -4.71
N VAL A 31 3.74 2.80 -4.25
CA VAL A 31 2.79 1.70 -4.10
C VAL A 31 2.51 1.05 -5.46
N LYS A 32 2.42 1.84 -6.51
CA LYS A 32 2.19 1.29 -7.84
C LYS A 32 3.34 0.38 -8.26
N TYR A 33 4.57 0.79 -8.00
CA TYR A 33 5.71 -0.04 -8.35
C TYR A 33 5.73 -1.32 -7.51
N VAL A 34 5.40 -1.22 -6.23
CA VAL A 34 5.36 -2.40 -5.38
C VAL A 34 4.32 -3.37 -5.90
N GLY A 35 3.15 -2.87 -6.26
CA GLY A 35 2.09 -3.69 -6.81
C GLY A 35 2.47 -4.35 -8.13
N ALA A 36 3.35 -3.68 -8.89
CA ALA A 36 3.81 -4.22 -10.16
C ALA A 36 4.97 -5.21 -9.99
N GLY A 37 5.40 -5.45 -8.74
CA GLY A 37 6.44 -6.42 -8.48
C GLY A 37 7.86 -5.90 -8.60
N LYS A 38 8.04 -4.58 -8.60
CA LYS A 38 9.38 -4.02 -8.73
C LYS A 38 10.15 -4.13 -7.43
N THR A 39 11.45 -4.26 -7.55
CA THR A 39 12.33 -4.29 -6.38
C THR A 39 12.61 -2.87 -5.92
N ASN A 40 13.14 -2.72 -4.70
CA ASN A 40 13.52 -1.40 -4.22
C ASN A 40 14.55 -0.76 -5.13
N ARG A 41 15.47 -1.54 -5.67
CA ARG A 41 16.45 -1.01 -6.58
C ARG A 41 15.81 -0.48 -7.85
N GLU A 42 14.88 -1.23 -8.40
CA GLU A 42 14.18 -0.79 -9.60
C GLU A 42 13.39 0.49 -9.33
N ILE A 43 12.77 0.56 -8.16
CA ILE A 43 12.02 1.76 -7.80
C ILE A 43 12.96 2.95 -7.63
N SER A 44 14.10 2.73 -6.98
CA SER A 44 15.05 3.81 -6.77
C SER A 44 15.58 4.34 -8.09
N ASP A 45 15.81 3.44 -9.03
CA ASP A 45 16.28 3.85 -10.35
C ASP A 45 15.20 4.65 -11.09
N ALA A 46 13.97 4.17 -11.02
CA ALA A 46 12.86 4.83 -11.73
C ALA A 46 12.56 6.22 -11.19
N LEU A 47 12.67 6.38 -9.89
CA LEU A 47 12.33 7.65 -9.25
C LEU A 47 13.55 8.53 -8.99
N VAL A 48 14.74 8.03 -9.30
CA VAL A 48 16.00 8.74 -9.12
C VAL A 48 16.17 9.15 -7.65
N ILE A 49 16.03 8.19 -6.77
CA ILE A 49 16.24 8.38 -5.34
C ILE A 49 17.04 7.18 -4.82
N ALA A 50 17.58 7.29 -3.62
CA ALA A 50 18.36 6.21 -3.04
C ALA A 50 17.46 5.04 -2.64
N GLU A 51 18.01 3.82 -2.67
CA GLU A 51 17.27 2.65 -2.22
C GLU A 51 16.80 2.80 -0.78
N ASN A 52 17.65 3.38 0.06
CA ASN A 52 17.30 3.56 1.45
C ASN A 52 16.10 4.49 1.59
N THR A 53 16.01 5.48 0.72
CA THR A 53 14.87 6.37 0.70
C THR A 53 13.59 5.60 0.32
N VAL A 54 13.71 4.67 -0.64
CA VAL A 54 12.58 3.83 -1.01
C VAL A 54 12.13 3.00 0.19
N LYS A 55 13.08 2.41 0.91
CA LYS A 55 12.75 1.61 2.08
C LYS A 55 12.01 2.42 3.12
N ASN A 56 12.47 3.64 3.35
CA ASN A 56 11.83 4.51 4.32
C ASN A 56 10.42 4.89 3.89
N HIS A 57 10.23 5.17 2.61
CA HIS A 57 8.90 5.45 2.11
C HIS A 57 7.97 4.26 2.31
N ILE A 58 8.45 3.06 2.01
CA ILE A 58 7.61 1.87 2.15
C ILE A 58 7.24 1.65 3.61
N LYS A 59 8.18 1.86 4.52
CA LYS A 59 7.90 1.71 5.93
C LYS A 59 6.78 2.67 6.35
N ASN A 60 6.87 3.92 5.93
CA ASN A 60 5.87 4.91 6.28
C ASN A 60 4.52 4.57 5.65
N ILE A 61 4.53 4.07 4.42
CA ILE A 61 3.30 3.69 3.74
C ILE A 61 2.62 2.55 4.49
N LEU A 62 3.39 1.54 4.90
CA LEU A 62 2.82 0.42 5.63
C LEU A 62 2.17 0.90 6.93
N GLU A 63 2.80 1.84 7.60
CA GLU A 63 2.24 2.39 8.82
C GLU A 63 0.95 3.14 8.55
N LYS A 64 0.94 3.98 7.51
CA LYS A 64 -0.23 4.75 7.19
C LYS A 64 -1.42 3.87 6.80
N LEU A 65 -1.14 2.79 6.09
CA LEU A 65 -2.18 1.90 5.62
C LEU A 65 -2.47 0.76 6.59
N GLN A 66 -1.73 0.70 7.69
CA GLN A 66 -1.91 -0.32 8.71
C GLN A 66 -1.72 -1.72 8.15
N LEU A 67 -0.69 -1.87 7.32
CA LEU A 67 -0.35 -3.15 6.72
C LEU A 67 0.92 -3.68 7.36
N ALA A 68 1.06 -4.99 7.36
CA ALA A 68 2.17 -5.63 8.06
C ALA A 68 3.41 -5.82 7.20
N ASN A 69 3.25 -5.97 5.90
CA ASN A 69 4.39 -6.29 5.06
C ASN A 69 4.15 -5.91 3.60
N ARG A 70 5.21 -6.10 2.81
CA ARG A 70 5.19 -5.71 1.41
C ARG A 70 4.16 -6.48 0.59
N VAL A 71 3.95 -7.76 0.93
CA VAL A 71 2.98 -8.56 0.20
C VAL A 71 1.58 -7.99 0.37
N GLN A 72 1.25 -7.56 1.59
CA GLN A 72 -0.03 -6.94 1.84
C GLN A 72 -0.16 -5.62 1.10
N LEU A 73 0.96 -4.90 0.96
CA LEU A 73 0.94 -3.65 0.24
C LEU A 73 0.67 -3.89 -1.25
N ALA A 74 1.26 -4.92 -1.82
CA ALA A 74 1.01 -5.25 -3.22
C ALA A 74 -0.46 -5.60 -3.43
N ALA A 75 -1.03 -6.37 -2.51
CA ALA A 75 -2.46 -6.72 -2.60
C ALA A 75 -3.33 -5.48 -2.46
N TYR A 76 -2.94 -4.57 -1.58
CA TYR A 76 -3.65 -3.31 -1.41
C TYR A 76 -3.67 -2.53 -2.73
N ALA A 77 -2.53 -2.49 -3.42
CA ALA A 77 -2.43 -1.75 -4.68
C ALA A 77 -3.42 -2.31 -5.71
N VAL A 78 -3.57 -3.61 -5.74
CA VAL A 78 -4.51 -4.24 -6.67
C VAL A 78 -5.94 -3.90 -6.28
N ARG A 79 -6.27 -4.03 -5.00
CA ARG A 79 -7.64 -3.76 -4.53
C ARG A 79 -8.08 -2.34 -4.83
N HIS A 80 -7.17 -1.39 -4.74
CA HIS A 80 -7.52 0.01 -4.93
C HIS A 80 -7.15 0.53 -6.31
N HIS A 81 -6.86 -0.40 -7.23
CA HIS A 81 -6.59 -0.07 -8.64
C HIS A 81 -5.44 0.92 -8.82
N LEU A 82 -4.45 0.84 -7.94
CA LEU A 82 -3.32 1.77 -8.03
C LEU A 82 -2.35 1.39 -9.14
N LEU A 83 -2.47 0.19 -9.68
CA LEU A 83 -1.63 -0.22 -10.80
C LEU A 83 -2.06 0.39 -12.11
N LYS A 84 -3.31 0.79 -12.20
CA LYS A 84 -3.78 1.36 -13.43
C LYS A 84 -3.41 2.78 -13.51
N GLN A 85 -3.10 3.20 -14.67
CA GLN A 85 -2.65 4.52 -14.72
C GLN A 85 -3.24 5.32 -15.59
#